data_a106ca4ab6d36d67af0a861cf6332b45
#
_entry.id   a106ca4ab6d36d67af0a861cf6332b45
#
_cell.length_a   1.000
_cell.length_b   1.000
_cell.length_c   1.000
_cell.angle_alpha   90.00
_cell.angle_beta   90.00
_cell.angle_gamma   90.00
#
_symmetry.space_group_name_H-M   'P 1'
#
loop_
_entity.id
_entity.type
_entity.pdbx_description
1 polymer ?
#
loop_
_entity_poly.entity_id
_entity_poly.type
_entity_poly.pdbx_seq_one_letter_code
_entity_poly.pdbx_strand_id
1 'polypeptide(L)'
;MKQNYQIFTAALLASMSLAAAAQAFDLADAQYVQTSQLVQAQRSTAMQRYAGGRLQAIWNPQVKHNDVDWWLRSFGEWESYYDDAVSGKSRSVAAGMDMNTGKETRTGIYGMYNHTELNGGGAEALQQDWRIGAYMGKQHGAVQQYGYVNYGKLGNHYNLAEVDMDYKYRGQIVELGGEYKYDLHHDDGKTYHVSPYVNVQASRYMQKSYCPYPDDPFFVVDAVNNNYLAGETGVELRRELKNGNYAVRLGYKRVFAGEEPVYAYSYGGSPAGSYSYDIDKDYLHLTLSGTLKLTKNLSATAEGAWLEGEHDRELKADVKLNWAF
;
A
#
# COMPACT_ATOMS: atom_id res chain seq x y z
N MET A 1 45.04 -53.54 8.30
CA MET A 1 43.63 -53.56 7.90
C MET A 1 42.70 -52.70 8.81
N LYS A 2 42.86 -52.65 10.12
CA LYS A 2 41.99 -51.84 11.02
C LYS A 2 42.07 -50.31 10.81
N GLN A 3 43.20 -49.78 10.41
CA GLN A 3 43.40 -48.34 10.23
C GLN A 3 42.63 -47.76 9.00
N ASN A 4 42.51 -48.56 7.94
CA ASN A 4 41.80 -48.13 6.73
C ASN A 4 40.28 -48.07 6.91
N TYR A 5 39.69 -48.89 7.82
CA TYR A 5 38.28 -48.83 8.16
C TYR A 5 37.90 -47.55 8.93
N GLN A 6 38.77 -47.09 9.82
CA GLN A 6 38.50 -45.84 10.59
C GLN A 6 38.54 -44.61 9.73
N ILE A 7 39.44 -44.56 8.73
CA ILE A 7 39.50 -43.44 7.78
C ILE A 7 38.28 -43.43 6.86
N PHE A 8 37.82 -44.60 6.42
CA PHE A 8 36.66 -44.70 5.54
C PHE A 8 35.35 -44.33 6.27
N THR A 9 35.22 -44.75 7.53
CA THR A 9 34.05 -44.40 8.37
C THR A 9 34.02 -42.90 8.71
N ALA A 10 35.18 -42.31 9.00
CA ALA A 10 35.28 -40.86 9.25
C ALA A 10 34.99 -40.01 7.99
N ALA A 11 35.44 -40.45 6.82
CA ALA A 11 35.16 -39.80 5.54
C ALA A 11 33.66 -39.92 5.16
N LEU A 12 33.05 -41.08 5.44
CA LEU A 12 31.62 -41.29 5.18
C LEU A 12 30.74 -40.42 6.12
N LEU A 13 31.08 -40.35 7.40
CA LEU A 13 30.42 -39.49 8.37
C LEU A 13 30.59 -38.00 8.05
N ALA A 14 31.79 -37.59 7.60
CA ALA A 14 32.04 -36.24 7.16
C ALA A 14 31.25 -35.87 5.87
N SER A 15 31.14 -36.81 4.92
CA SER A 15 30.35 -36.59 3.70
C SER A 15 28.83 -36.55 3.98
N MET A 16 28.35 -37.40 4.92
CA MET A 16 26.95 -37.34 5.34
C MET A 16 26.61 -36.09 6.13
N SER A 17 27.53 -35.58 6.95
CA SER A 17 27.34 -34.32 7.67
C SER A 17 27.41 -33.09 6.73
N LEU A 18 28.28 -33.14 5.69
CA LEU A 18 28.31 -32.10 4.65
C LEU A 18 27.05 -32.13 3.77
N ALA A 19 26.54 -33.34 3.41
CA ALA A 19 25.29 -33.43 2.64
C ALA A 19 24.08 -33.00 3.46
N ALA A 20 24.01 -33.34 4.75
CA ALA A 20 22.97 -32.85 5.64
C ALA A 20 23.06 -31.33 5.88
N ALA A 21 24.27 -30.78 5.99
CA ALA A 21 24.49 -29.34 6.09
C ALA A 21 24.11 -28.64 4.78
N ALA A 22 24.43 -29.20 3.62
CA ALA A 22 24.03 -28.64 2.32
C ALA A 22 22.51 -28.71 2.13
N GLN A 23 21.83 -29.77 2.50
CA GLN A 23 20.37 -29.88 2.45
C GLN A 23 19.69 -28.95 3.46
N ALA A 24 20.26 -28.74 4.64
CA ALA A 24 19.76 -27.78 5.61
C ALA A 24 19.98 -26.32 5.12
N PHE A 25 21.05 -26.06 4.38
CA PHE A 25 21.34 -24.76 3.78
C PHE A 25 20.37 -24.45 2.64
N ASP A 26 20.08 -25.42 1.75
CA ASP A 26 19.09 -25.26 0.66
C ASP A 26 17.66 -25.02 1.18
N LEU A 27 17.26 -25.74 2.25
CA LEU A 27 15.97 -25.53 2.90
C LEU A 27 15.89 -24.17 3.60
N ALA A 28 16.96 -23.74 4.26
CA ALA A 28 17.04 -22.42 4.89
C ALA A 28 16.97 -21.32 3.83
N ASP A 29 17.70 -21.46 2.73
CA ASP A 29 17.68 -20.46 1.64
C ASP A 29 16.29 -20.33 1.01
N ALA A 30 15.57 -21.44 0.76
CA ALA A 30 14.21 -21.40 0.23
C ALA A 30 13.26 -20.71 1.22
N GLN A 31 13.35 -20.97 2.51
CA GLN A 31 12.55 -20.29 3.54
C GLN A 31 12.88 -18.81 3.65
N TYR A 32 14.18 -18.43 3.53
CA TYR A 32 14.58 -17.03 3.53
C TYR A 32 14.06 -16.28 2.31
N VAL A 33 14.06 -16.89 1.14
CA VAL A 33 13.49 -16.31 -0.09
C VAL A 33 12.01 -16.04 0.10
N GLN A 34 11.23 -17.01 0.57
CA GLN A 34 9.79 -16.85 0.79
C GLN A 34 9.48 -15.79 1.84
N THR A 35 10.22 -15.78 2.97
CA THR A 35 10.10 -14.74 4.01
C THR A 35 10.39 -13.37 3.46
N SER A 36 11.42 -13.24 2.64
CA SER A 36 11.81 -11.96 2.06
C SER A 36 10.74 -11.42 1.11
N GLN A 37 10.12 -12.28 0.28
CA GLN A 37 9.02 -11.90 -0.61
C GLN A 37 7.84 -11.33 0.17
N LEU A 38 7.39 -12.01 1.22
CA LEU A 38 6.28 -11.55 2.05
C LEU A 38 6.58 -10.24 2.78
N VAL A 39 7.77 -10.11 3.37
CA VAL A 39 8.17 -8.85 4.05
C VAL A 39 8.25 -7.70 3.06
N GLN A 40 8.72 -7.95 1.85
CA GLN A 40 8.79 -6.94 0.80
C GLN A 40 7.41 -6.58 0.28
N ALA A 41 6.52 -7.56 0.08
CA ALA A 41 5.12 -7.30 -0.25
C ALA A 41 4.44 -6.46 0.84
N GLN A 42 4.65 -6.75 2.14
CA GLN A 42 4.15 -5.89 3.21
C GLN A 42 4.62 -4.44 3.13
N ARG A 43 5.89 -4.23 2.80
CA ARG A 43 6.45 -2.89 2.61
C ARG A 43 5.86 -2.21 1.39
N SER A 44 5.74 -2.92 0.28
CA SER A 44 5.16 -2.43 -0.97
C SER A 44 3.71 -2.03 -0.77
N THR A 45 2.89 -2.88 -0.15
CA THR A 45 1.51 -2.57 0.22
C THR A 45 1.43 -1.31 1.08
N ALA A 46 2.28 -1.18 2.11
CA ALA A 46 2.28 0.00 2.96
C ALA A 46 2.65 1.28 2.21
N MET A 47 3.66 1.23 1.31
CA MET A 47 4.15 2.38 0.55
C MET A 47 3.23 2.75 -0.62
N GLN A 48 2.66 1.77 -1.30
CA GLN A 48 1.79 2.00 -2.46
C GLN A 48 0.36 2.36 -2.07
N ARG A 49 -0.05 2.06 -0.83
CA ARG A 49 -1.40 2.32 -0.35
C ARG A 49 -1.72 3.81 -0.46
N TYR A 50 -2.54 4.10 -1.44
CA TYR A 50 -2.89 5.45 -1.81
C TYR A 50 -3.95 6.04 -0.87
N ALA A 51 -3.55 6.96 -0.02
CA ALA A 51 -4.48 7.71 0.83
C ALA A 51 -5.28 8.77 0.04
N GLY A 52 -4.79 9.17 -1.12
CA GLY A 52 -5.31 10.31 -1.91
C GLY A 52 -6.64 10.09 -2.63
N GLY A 53 -7.02 8.86 -2.99
CA GLY A 53 -8.34 8.57 -3.62
C GLY A 53 -9.56 9.05 -2.82
N ARG A 54 -9.31 9.46 -1.59
CA ARG A 54 -10.31 10.05 -0.69
C ARG A 54 -10.69 11.46 -1.00
N LEU A 55 -9.74 12.21 -1.50
CA LEU A 55 -9.85 13.66 -1.61
C LEU A 55 -10.67 14.06 -2.83
N GLN A 56 -10.73 13.18 -3.84
CA GLN A 56 -11.63 13.39 -4.98
C GLN A 56 -13.11 13.46 -4.58
N ALA A 57 -13.51 12.69 -3.58
CA ALA A 57 -14.88 12.72 -3.10
C ALA A 57 -15.21 13.96 -2.24
N ILE A 58 -14.20 14.72 -1.78
CA ILE A 58 -14.42 15.99 -1.04
C ILE A 58 -14.92 17.08 -1.98
N TRP A 59 -14.46 17.06 -3.23
CA TRP A 59 -14.84 18.04 -4.24
C TRP A 59 -15.96 17.57 -5.14
N ASN A 60 -16.92 16.85 -4.58
CA ASN A 60 -18.11 16.58 -5.33
C ASN A 60 -19.00 17.84 -5.36
N PRO A 61 -19.17 18.51 -6.52
CA PRO A 61 -19.96 19.74 -6.62
C PRO A 61 -21.44 19.52 -6.30
N GLN A 62 -21.89 18.25 -6.29
CA GLN A 62 -23.26 17.87 -5.93
C GLN A 62 -23.49 17.82 -4.41
N VAL A 63 -22.43 17.79 -3.61
CA VAL A 63 -22.55 17.82 -2.15
C VAL A 63 -22.48 19.27 -1.67
N LYS A 64 -23.53 19.73 -1.04
CA LYS A 64 -23.49 21.02 -0.36
C LYS A 64 -22.60 20.86 0.88
N HIS A 65 -21.43 21.47 0.83
CA HIS A 65 -20.54 21.52 1.98
C HIS A 65 -20.99 22.64 2.92
N ASN A 66 -21.13 22.30 4.20
CA ASN A 66 -21.31 23.27 5.27
C ASN A 66 -19.93 23.74 5.78
N ASP A 67 -19.93 24.58 6.83
CA ASP A 67 -18.68 25.05 7.42
C ASP A 67 -17.81 23.91 7.95
N VAL A 68 -18.44 22.85 8.47
CA VAL A 68 -17.78 21.62 8.92
C VAL A 68 -18.54 20.41 8.39
N ASP A 69 -17.82 19.47 7.79
CA ASP A 69 -18.35 18.18 7.36
C ASP A 69 -17.59 17.05 8.06
N TRP A 70 -18.31 15.99 8.41
CA TRP A 70 -17.74 14.73 8.89
C TRP A 70 -17.87 13.67 7.81
N TRP A 71 -16.92 12.77 7.79
CA TRP A 71 -16.98 11.66 6.85
C TRP A 71 -16.47 10.36 7.47
N LEU A 72 -17.02 9.26 6.99
CA LEU A 72 -16.60 7.89 7.29
C LEU A 72 -16.39 7.15 5.98
N ARG A 73 -15.34 6.36 5.91
CA ARG A 73 -14.99 5.54 4.76
C ARG A 73 -14.59 4.14 5.17
N SER A 74 -15.02 3.13 4.41
CA SER A 74 -14.56 1.76 4.52
C SER A 74 -14.17 1.26 3.13
N PHE A 75 -13.04 0.58 3.02
CA PHE A 75 -12.58 0.02 1.76
C PHE A 75 -11.88 -1.31 1.95
N GLY A 76 -11.95 -2.16 0.92
CA GLY A 76 -11.25 -3.42 0.79
C GLY A 76 -10.34 -3.37 -0.43
N GLU A 77 -9.19 -4.01 -0.34
CA GLU A 77 -8.22 -4.17 -1.41
C GLU A 77 -7.87 -5.65 -1.52
N TRP A 78 -7.69 -6.14 -2.73
CA TRP A 78 -7.18 -7.45 -3.08
C TRP A 78 -5.95 -7.23 -3.94
N GLU A 79 -4.85 -7.78 -3.53
CA GLU A 79 -3.53 -7.53 -4.09
C GLU A 79 -2.90 -8.85 -4.51
N SER A 80 -2.16 -8.83 -5.60
CA SER A 80 -1.32 -9.92 -6.05
C SER A 80 0.02 -9.34 -6.47
N TYR A 81 1.10 -9.97 -6.03
CA TYR A 81 2.47 -9.55 -6.27
C TYR A 81 3.26 -10.72 -6.85
N TYR A 82 4.24 -10.40 -7.69
CA TYR A 82 5.22 -11.35 -8.22
C TYR A 82 4.57 -12.56 -8.92
N ASP A 83 3.71 -12.28 -9.92
CA ASP A 83 2.98 -13.33 -10.68
C ASP A 83 2.18 -14.29 -9.78
N ASP A 84 1.42 -13.73 -8.85
CA ASP A 84 0.61 -14.46 -7.85
C ASP A 84 1.40 -15.26 -6.81
N ALA A 85 2.72 -15.06 -6.70
CA ALA A 85 3.52 -15.70 -5.65
C ALA A 85 3.12 -15.23 -4.24
N VAL A 86 2.65 -13.98 -4.13
CA VAL A 86 2.10 -13.42 -2.89
C VAL A 86 0.72 -12.83 -3.20
N SER A 87 -0.29 -13.26 -2.44
CA SER A 87 -1.64 -12.69 -2.49
C SER A 87 -1.98 -11.96 -1.21
N GLY A 88 -2.74 -10.87 -1.34
CA GLY A 88 -3.10 -10.00 -0.22
C GLY A 88 -4.58 -9.64 -0.16
N LYS A 89 -5.04 -9.37 1.05
CA LYS A 89 -6.35 -8.77 1.34
C LYS A 89 -6.20 -7.70 2.39
N SER A 90 -6.66 -6.50 2.08
CA SER A 90 -6.66 -5.39 3.01
C SER A 90 -8.09 -4.95 3.34
N ARG A 91 -8.31 -4.58 4.59
CA ARG A 91 -9.56 -3.96 5.05
C ARG A 91 -9.21 -2.69 5.80
N SER A 92 -9.88 -1.62 5.45
CA SER A 92 -9.56 -0.30 5.97
C SER A 92 -10.80 0.46 6.39
N VAL A 93 -10.64 1.22 7.48
CA VAL A 93 -11.64 2.19 7.94
C VAL A 93 -10.94 3.52 8.18
N ALA A 94 -11.55 4.59 7.75
CA ALA A 94 -11.07 5.94 8.01
C ALA A 94 -12.21 6.87 8.35
N ALA A 95 -11.94 7.80 9.24
CA ALA A 95 -12.85 8.87 9.60
C ALA A 95 -12.09 10.20 9.63
N GLY A 96 -12.81 11.27 9.32
CA GLY A 96 -12.22 12.59 9.34
C GLY A 96 -13.26 13.69 9.37
N MET A 97 -12.74 14.90 9.49
CA MET A 97 -13.52 16.12 9.40
C MET A 97 -12.79 17.12 8.54
N ASP A 98 -13.54 17.95 7.85
CA ASP A 98 -13.00 19.07 7.10
C ASP A 98 -13.85 20.32 7.25
N MET A 99 -13.23 21.46 7.02
CA MET A 99 -13.86 22.77 7.15
C MET A 99 -13.46 23.69 6.01
N ASN A 100 -14.33 24.65 5.73
CA ASN A 100 -14.01 25.74 4.81
C ASN A 100 -12.99 26.68 5.48
N THR A 101 -11.81 26.79 4.88
CA THR A 101 -10.76 27.74 5.31
C THR A 101 -10.61 28.93 4.37
N GLY A 102 -11.41 28.96 3.31
CA GLY A 102 -11.51 30.03 2.33
C GLY A 102 -12.69 29.81 1.39
N LYS A 103 -12.98 30.77 0.50
CA LYS A 103 -14.12 30.68 -0.44
C LYS A 103 -14.08 29.40 -1.30
N GLU A 104 -12.89 28.92 -1.61
CA GLU A 104 -12.65 27.82 -2.54
C GLU A 104 -11.68 26.78 -1.95
N THR A 105 -11.43 26.84 -0.65
CA THR A 105 -10.44 26.01 0.04
C THR A 105 -11.06 25.30 1.21
N ARG A 106 -10.84 23.98 1.27
CA ARG A 106 -11.18 23.13 2.42
C ARG A 106 -9.92 22.50 2.97
N THR A 107 -9.84 22.43 4.29
CA THR A 107 -8.79 21.71 5.01
C THR A 107 -9.42 20.69 5.93
N GLY A 108 -8.75 19.56 6.10
CA GLY A 108 -9.26 18.51 6.97
C GLY A 108 -8.16 17.70 7.64
N ILE A 109 -8.59 16.96 8.63
CA ILE A 109 -7.77 15.96 9.33
C ILE A 109 -8.48 14.62 9.31
N TYR A 110 -7.71 13.54 9.43
CA TYR A 110 -8.27 12.18 9.44
C TYR A 110 -7.43 11.20 10.24
N GLY A 111 -8.09 10.14 10.71
CA GLY A 111 -7.47 8.93 11.19
C GLY A 111 -7.86 7.76 10.32
N MET A 112 -6.97 6.79 10.19
CA MET A 112 -7.18 5.57 9.44
C MET A 112 -6.60 4.37 10.15
N TYR A 113 -7.32 3.26 10.07
CA TYR A 113 -6.84 1.93 10.44
C TYR A 113 -6.93 1.02 9.25
N ASN A 114 -5.87 0.26 9.01
CA ASN A 114 -5.82 -0.78 8.00
C ASN A 114 -5.42 -2.11 8.65
N HIS A 115 -5.99 -3.19 8.13
CA HIS A 115 -5.62 -4.56 8.45
C HIS A 115 -5.38 -5.29 7.13
N THR A 116 -4.18 -5.80 6.95
CA THR A 116 -3.74 -6.50 5.73
C THR A 116 -3.28 -7.90 6.09
N GLU A 117 -3.76 -8.87 5.34
CA GLU A 117 -3.36 -10.28 5.37
C GLU A 117 -2.66 -10.59 4.04
N LEU A 118 -1.43 -11.07 4.10
CA LEU A 118 -0.65 -11.51 2.94
C LEU A 118 -0.31 -12.98 3.10
N ASN A 119 -0.43 -13.74 2.02
CA ASN A 119 -0.16 -15.16 1.97
C ASN A 119 0.75 -15.47 0.79
N GLY A 120 1.78 -16.27 1.01
CA GLY A 120 2.69 -16.73 -0.04
C GLY A 120 3.68 -17.76 0.49
N GLY A 121 4.00 -18.77 -0.32
CA GLY A 121 5.02 -19.75 -0.01
C GLY A 121 4.80 -20.55 1.28
N GLY A 122 3.55 -20.78 1.71
CA GLY A 122 3.24 -21.49 2.97
C GLY A 122 3.38 -20.61 4.23
N ALA A 123 3.57 -19.30 4.06
CA ALA A 123 3.67 -18.35 5.14
C ALA A 123 2.52 -17.33 5.10
N GLU A 124 2.16 -16.79 6.26
CA GLU A 124 1.17 -15.75 6.44
C GLU A 124 1.81 -14.53 7.09
N ALA A 125 1.48 -13.36 6.59
CA ALA A 125 1.92 -12.10 7.16
C ALA A 125 0.72 -11.19 7.43
N LEU A 126 0.63 -10.67 8.65
CA LEU A 126 -0.40 -9.74 9.08
C LEU A 126 0.22 -8.35 9.27
N GLN A 127 -0.45 -7.33 8.80
CA GLN A 127 -0.05 -5.94 9.03
C GLN A 127 -1.21 -5.14 9.58
N GLN A 128 -0.96 -4.42 10.66
CA GLN A 128 -1.87 -3.43 11.22
C GLN A 128 -1.24 -2.05 11.07
N ASP A 129 -1.95 -1.15 10.42
CA ASP A 129 -1.44 0.18 10.07
C ASP A 129 -2.40 1.25 10.59
N TRP A 130 -1.90 2.10 11.48
CA TRP A 130 -2.59 3.27 11.99
C TRP A 130 -1.98 4.53 11.41
N ARG A 131 -2.80 5.35 10.75
CA ARG A 131 -2.35 6.63 10.18
C ARG A 131 -3.19 7.78 10.70
N ILE A 132 -2.52 8.90 10.89
CA ILE A 132 -3.14 10.21 11.07
C ILE A 132 -2.64 11.12 9.96
N GLY A 133 -3.51 11.99 9.47
CA GLY A 133 -3.13 12.87 8.37
C GLY A 133 -3.92 14.14 8.32
N ALA A 134 -3.43 15.06 7.52
CA ALA A 134 -4.09 16.30 7.16
C ALA A 134 -4.13 16.43 5.64
N TYR A 135 -5.10 17.17 5.16
CA TYR A 135 -5.25 17.46 3.74
C TYR A 135 -5.83 18.85 3.50
N MET A 136 -5.56 19.34 2.32
CA MET A 136 -6.12 20.58 1.83
C MET A 136 -6.52 20.41 0.37
N GLY A 137 -7.67 20.92 0.02
CA GLY A 137 -8.12 21.01 -1.35
C GLY A 137 -8.54 22.41 -1.72
N LYS A 138 -8.38 22.77 -2.99
CA LYS A 138 -8.80 24.04 -3.56
C LYS A 138 -9.46 23.81 -4.91
N GLN A 139 -10.61 24.47 -5.12
CA GLN A 139 -11.26 24.52 -6.42
C GLN A 139 -11.37 25.98 -6.85
N HIS A 140 -10.82 26.30 -8.01
CA HIS A 140 -10.90 27.63 -8.60
C HIS A 140 -11.27 27.53 -10.08
N GLY A 141 -12.51 27.89 -10.42
CA GLY A 141 -13.04 27.67 -11.75
C GLY A 141 -12.90 26.21 -12.19
N ALA A 142 -12.29 25.98 -13.34
CA ALA A 142 -12.06 24.66 -13.91
C ALA A 142 -10.97 23.83 -13.16
N VAL A 143 -10.18 24.48 -12.31
CA VAL A 143 -9.02 23.85 -11.65
C VAL A 143 -9.41 23.26 -10.30
N GLN A 144 -9.05 22.01 -10.09
CA GLN A 144 -9.12 21.32 -8.79
C GLN A 144 -7.71 20.90 -8.39
N GLN A 145 -7.35 21.21 -7.15
CA GLN A 145 -6.05 20.85 -6.58
C GLN A 145 -6.27 20.29 -5.19
N TYR A 146 -5.55 19.26 -4.84
CA TYR A 146 -5.45 18.85 -3.45
C TYR A 146 -4.06 18.35 -3.11
N GLY A 147 -3.76 18.38 -1.81
CA GLY A 147 -2.57 17.76 -1.25
C GLY A 147 -2.87 17.19 0.11
N TYR A 148 -2.07 16.21 0.50
CA TYR A 148 -2.18 15.57 1.80
C TYR A 148 -0.82 15.17 2.34
N VAL A 149 -0.76 15.02 3.66
CA VAL A 149 0.35 14.43 4.38
C VAL A 149 -0.20 13.50 5.45
N ASN A 150 0.45 12.35 5.66
CA ASN A 150 0.13 11.47 6.76
C ASN A 150 1.37 10.86 7.40
N TYR A 151 1.20 10.43 8.65
CA TYR A 151 2.15 9.64 9.39
C TYR A 151 1.45 8.39 9.93
N GLY A 152 2.11 7.25 9.79
CA GLY A 152 1.59 5.96 10.22
C GLY A 152 2.58 5.16 11.06
N LYS A 153 2.00 4.29 11.90
CA LYS A 153 2.71 3.23 12.63
C LYS A 153 2.18 1.88 12.16
N LEU A 154 3.09 1.01 11.82
CA LEU A 154 2.79 -0.33 11.35
C LEU A 154 3.24 -1.35 12.38
N GLY A 155 2.33 -2.25 12.75
CA GLY A 155 2.63 -3.48 13.46
C GLY A 155 2.58 -4.63 12.46
N ASN A 156 3.69 -5.31 12.29
CA ASN A 156 3.80 -6.45 11.40
C ASN A 156 3.91 -7.72 12.24
N HIS A 157 3.17 -8.74 11.86
CA HIS A 157 3.19 -10.07 12.46
C HIS A 157 3.40 -11.08 11.33
N TYR A 158 4.25 -12.02 11.55
CA TYR A 158 4.66 -12.98 10.57
C TYR A 158 4.59 -14.38 11.16
N ASN A 159 3.94 -15.31 10.47
CA ASN A 159 3.79 -16.70 10.86
C ASN A 159 4.26 -17.62 9.74
N LEU A 160 5.22 -18.47 10.05
CA LEU A 160 5.70 -19.57 9.21
C LEU A 160 5.24 -20.88 9.86
N ALA A 161 4.15 -21.44 9.36
CA ALA A 161 3.55 -22.65 9.92
C ALA A 161 4.51 -23.87 9.94
N GLU A 162 5.40 -23.97 8.96
CA GLU A 162 6.33 -25.10 8.83
C GLU A 162 7.43 -25.14 9.89
N VAL A 163 7.75 -24.01 10.52
CA VAL A 163 8.85 -23.89 11.50
C VAL A 163 8.40 -23.31 12.83
N ASP A 164 7.09 -23.24 13.10
CA ASP A 164 6.49 -22.68 14.33
C ASP A 164 7.08 -21.30 14.70
N MET A 165 7.29 -20.48 13.68
CA MET A 165 7.84 -19.14 13.85
C MET A 165 6.74 -18.11 13.91
N ASP A 166 6.68 -17.40 15.02
CA ASP A 166 5.81 -16.25 15.26
C ASP A 166 6.68 -15.06 15.71
N TYR A 167 6.82 -14.06 14.88
CA TYR A 167 7.54 -12.85 15.28
C TYR A 167 6.85 -11.57 14.86
N LYS A 168 7.14 -10.51 15.61
CA LYS A 168 6.53 -9.19 15.45
C LYS A 168 7.60 -8.13 15.29
N TYR A 169 7.40 -7.25 14.31
CA TYR A 169 8.24 -6.07 14.15
C TYR A 169 7.40 -4.82 13.87
N ARG A 170 8.02 -3.66 14.02
CA ARG A 170 7.33 -2.38 13.88
C ARG A 170 7.96 -1.54 12.78
N GLY A 171 7.10 -0.89 11.99
CA GLY A 171 7.48 0.10 11.00
C GLY A 171 6.81 1.44 11.27
N GLN A 172 7.30 2.44 10.56
CA GLN A 172 6.71 3.77 10.49
C GLN A 172 6.68 4.22 9.04
N ILE A 173 5.69 5.01 8.68
CA ILE A 173 5.58 5.57 7.35
C ILE A 173 5.22 7.05 7.43
N VAL A 174 5.85 7.84 6.58
CA VAL A 174 5.44 9.20 6.26
C VAL A 174 5.06 9.22 4.79
N GLU A 175 3.92 9.79 4.46
CA GLU A 175 3.44 9.88 3.10
C GLU A 175 2.95 11.30 2.83
N LEU A 176 3.21 11.78 1.63
CA LEU A 176 2.67 13.01 1.09
C LEU A 176 2.28 12.82 -0.37
N GLY A 177 1.29 13.54 -0.83
CA GLY A 177 0.87 13.46 -2.21
C GLY A 177 -0.10 14.55 -2.57
N GLY A 178 -0.48 14.57 -3.84
CA GLY A 178 -1.44 15.54 -4.33
C GLY A 178 -1.84 15.29 -5.78
N GLU A 179 -2.93 15.93 -6.17
CA GLU A 179 -3.47 15.86 -7.52
C GLU A 179 -3.78 17.27 -8.04
N TYR A 180 -3.53 17.46 -9.30
CA TYR A 180 -4.00 18.59 -10.10
C TYR A 180 -4.92 18.06 -11.19
N LYS A 181 -6.13 18.63 -11.30
CA LYS A 181 -7.14 18.26 -12.28
C LYS A 181 -7.74 19.50 -12.91
N TYR A 182 -7.96 19.47 -14.23
CA TYR A 182 -8.52 20.57 -15.02
C TYR A 182 -9.78 20.12 -15.76
N ASP A 183 -10.92 20.76 -15.53
CA ASP A 183 -12.18 20.44 -16.19
C ASP A 183 -12.31 21.23 -17.52
N LEU A 184 -12.25 20.51 -18.62
CA LEU A 184 -12.33 21.09 -19.97
C LEU A 184 -13.73 21.66 -20.32
N HIS A 185 -14.77 21.29 -19.56
CA HIS A 185 -16.16 21.65 -19.82
C HIS A 185 -16.80 22.45 -18.67
N HIS A 186 -16.00 23.10 -17.85
CA HIS A 186 -16.48 23.79 -16.64
C HIS A 186 -17.59 24.83 -16.92
N ASP A 187 -17.48 25.58 -17.99
CA ASP A 187 -18.39 26.71 -18.29
C ASP A 187 -19.46 26.36 -19.35
N ASP A 188 -19.49 25.14 -19.85
CA ASP A 188 -20.33 24.78 -21.01
C ASP A 188 -21.79 24.45 -20.65
N GLY A 189 -22.17 24.45 -19.37
CA GLY A 189 -23.50 24.03 -18.89
C GLY A 189 -23.86 22.58 -19.23
N LYS A 190 -22.86 21.77 -19.59
CA LYS A 190 -23.01 20.37 -19.92
C LYS A 190 -23.11 19.50 -18.67
N THR A 191 -23.77 18.37 -18.79
CA THR A 191 -23.90 17.38 -17.70
C THR A 191 -22.73 16.39 -17.65
N TYR A 192 -21.81 16.47 -18.59
CA TYR A 192 -20.62 15.65 -18.63
C TYR A 192 -19.35 16.50 -18.67
N HIS A 193 -18.33 16.04 -18.00
CA HIS A 193 -17.05 16.73 -17.81
C HIS A 193 -15.91 15.80 -18.23
N VAL A 194 -14.92 16.36 -18.89
CA VAL A 194 -13.68 15.69 -19.27
C VAL A 194 -12.55 16.39 -18.55
N SER A 195 -11.85 15.68 -17.68
CA SER A 195 -10.83 16.28 -16.83
C SER A 195 -9.52 15.52 -16.89
N PRO A 196 -8.53 16.01 -17.63
CA PRO A 196 -7.17 15.52 -17.47
C PRO A 196 -6.65 15.79 -16.05
N TYR A 197 -5.84 14.88 -15.52
CA TYR A 197 -5.26 15.00 -14.20
C TYR A 197 -3.82 14.50 -14.14
N VAL A 198 -3.10 15.01 -13.15
CA VAL A 198 -1.79 14.51 -12.73
C VAL A 198 -1.82 14.33 -11.22
N ASN A 199 -1.32 13.19 -10.76
CA ASN A 199 -1.19 12.85 -9.35
C ASN A 199 0.27 12.52 -9.03
N VAL A 200 0.73 12.86 -7.84
CA VAL A 200 2.06 12.50 -7.32
C VAL A 200 1.92 11.99 -5.90
N GLN A 201 2.63 10.91 -5.60
CA GLN A 201 2.72 10.30 -4.28
C GLN A 201 4.18 10.06 -3.94
N ALA A 202 4.57 10.46 -2.73
CA ALA A 202 5.87 10.12 -2.16
C ALA A 202 5.67 9.55 -0.76
N SER A 203 6.39 8.50 -0.43
CA SER A 203 6.38 7.94 0.91
C SER A 203 7.77 7.51 1.35
N ARG A 204 7.96 7.47 2.67
CA ARG A 204 9.15 6.92 3.31
C ARG A 204 8.75 5.93 4.37
N TYR A 205 9.14 4.69 4.16
CA TYR A 205 8.97 3.60 5.10
C TYR A 205 10.25 3.45 5.92
N MET A 206 10.12 3.34 7.24
CA MET A 206 11.23 3.22 8.19
C MET A 206 10.97 2.03 9.11
N GLN A 207 11.94 1.14 9.22
CA GLN A 207 11.89 -0.04 10.08
C GLN A 207 13.22 -0.19 10.82
N LYS A 208 13.17 -0.46 12.11
CA LYS A 208 14.37 -0.81 12.89
C LYS A 208 14.76 -2.26 12.61
N SER A 209 16.02 -2.58 12.84
CA SER A 209 16.49 -3.96 12.86
C SER A 209 15.70 -4.79 13.89
N TYR A 210 15.51 -6.07 13.59
CA TYR A 210 14.83 -7.00 14.49
C TYR A 210 15.40 -8.40 14.33
N CYS A 211 15.26 -9.22 15.38
CA CYS A 211 15.63 -10.63 15.38
C CYS A 211 14.35 -11.45 15.16
N PRO A 212 14.21 -12.17 14.03
CA PRO A 212 13.05 -13.02 13.75
C PRO A 212 13.08 -14.35 14.49
N TYR A 213 14.26 -14.77 14.97
CA TYR A 213 14.48 -16.04 15.62
C TYR A 213 14.87 -15.81 17.09
N PRO A 214 13.94 -15.95 18.06
CA PRO A 214 14.27 -15.75 19.49
C PRO A 214 15.39 -16.63 20.00
N ASP A 215 15.51 -17.84 19.43
CA ASP A 215 16.51 -18.84 19.81
C ASP A 215 17.85 -18.64 19.10
N ASP A 216 17.90 -17.81 18.04
CA ASP A 216 19.14 -17.42 17.35
C ASP A 216 19.29 -15.89 17.30
N PRO A 217 19.79 -15.28 18.39
CA PRO A 217 19.94 -13.83 18.47
C PRO A 217 21.03 -13.27 17.54
N PHE A 218 21.81 -14.12 16.90
CA PHE A 218 22.85 -13.72 15.95
C PHE A 218 22.28 -13.40 14.56
N PHE A 219 21.09 -13.91 14.24
CA PHE A 219 20.40 -13.57 13.01
C PHE A 219 19.56 -12.31 13.19
N VAL A 220 19.89 -11.27 12.46
CA VAL A 220 19.23 -9.96 12.54
C VAL A 220 18.82 -9.51 11.17
N VAL A 221 17.57 -9.16 11.00
CA VAL A 221 17.08 -8.42 9.83
C VAL A 221 17.44 -6.96 10.01
N ASP A 222 18.12 -6.41 9.03
CA ASP A 222 18.69 -5.06 9.12
C ASP A 222 17.60 -3.98 9.09
N ALA A 223 17.93 -2.82 9.64
CA ALA A 223 17.08 -1.65 9.58
C ALA A 223 16.88 -1.20 8.13
N VAL A 224 15.67 -0.75 7.80
CA VAL A 224 15.30 -0.35 6.45
C VAL A 224 14.76 1.07 6.42
N ASN A 225 15.19 1.82 5.41
CA ASN A 225 14.65 3.11 5.03
C ASN A 225 14.38 3.10 3.52
N ASN A 226 13.15 2.80 3.13
CA ASN A 226 12.73 2.81 1.73
C ASN A 226 12.01 4.11 1.42
N ASN A 227 12.39 4.74 0.32
CA ASN A 227 11.67 5.86 -0.26
C ASN A 227 10.90 5.37 -1.47
N TYR A 228 9.67 5.83 -1.61
CA TYR A 228 8.82 5.55 -2.75
C TYR A 228 8.38 6.85 -3.39
N LEU A 229 8.43 6.94 -4.69
CA LEU A 229 7.93 8.06 -5.48
C LEU A 229 7.20 7.52 -6.71
N ALA A 230 5.96 7.91 -6.87
CA ALA A 230 5.16 7.57 -8.04
C ALA A 230 4.40 8.79 -8.56
N GLY A 231 4.15 8.79 -9.85
CA GLY A 231 3.28 9.74 -10.51
C GLY A 231 2.25 9.02 -11.36
N GLU A 232 1.10 9.63 -11.50
CA GLU A 232 0.02 9.13 -12.35
C GLU A 232 -0.51 10.29 -13.20
N THR A 233 -0.79 10.01 -14.46
CA THR A 233 -1.49 10.93 -15.36
C THR A 233 -2.63 10.21 -16.05
N GLY A 234 -3.70 10.92 -16.34
CA GLY A 234 -4.87 10.30 -16.94
C GLY A 234 -5.98 11.28 -17.26
N VAL A 235 -7.14 10.70 -17.54
CA VAL A 235 -8.36 11.44 -17.85
C VAL A 235 -9.52 10.89 -17.02
N GLU A 236 -10.31 11.78 -16.43
CA GLU A 236 -11.59 11.49 -15.80
C GLU A 236 -12.74 11.94 -16.73
N LEU A 237 -13.68 11.03 -16.95
CA LEU A 237 -14.95 11.31 -17.58
C LEU A 237 -16.03 11.25 -16.49
N ARG A 238 -16.66 12.38 -16.18
CA ARG A 238 -17.70 12.49 -15.17
C ARG A 238 -19.00 12.94 -15.78
N ARG A 239 -20.10 12.34 -15.34
CA ARG A 239 -21.44 12.79 -15.69
C ARG A 239 -22.22 13.16 -14.45
N GLU A 240 -22.74 14.39 -14.46
CA GLU A 240 -23.63 14.92 -13.44
C GLU A 240 -25.07 14.43 -13.64
N LEU A 241 -25.71 14.03 -12.54
CA LEU A 241 -27.11 13.60 -12.48
C LEU A 241 -27.85 14.52 -11.50
N LYS A 242 -29.17 14.50 -11.52
CA LYS A 242 -30.02 15.30 -10.59
C LYS A 242 -29.67 15.05 -9.12
N ASN A 243 -29.37 13.80 -8.73
CA ASN A 243 -29.13 13.40 -7.35
C ASN A 243 -27.74 12.77 -7.14
N GLY A 244 -26.78 13.09 -7.98
CA GLY A 244 -25.44 12.52 -7.84
C GLY A 244 -24.62 12.65 -9.12
N ASN A 245 -23.59 11.82 -9.23
CA ASN A 245 -22.77 11.71 -10.42
C ASN A 245 -22.18 10.31 -10.53
N TYR A 246 -21.63 10.00 -11.69
CA TYR A 246 -20.70 8.88 -11.85
C TYR A 246 -19.50 9.34 -12.66
N ALA A 247 -18.36 8.69 -12.44
CA ALA A 247 -17.14 8.98 -13.15
C ALA A 247 -16.39 7.69 -13.51
N VAL A 248 -15.68 7.77 -14.63
CA VAL A 248 -14.71 6.77 -15.07
C VAL A 248 -13.37 7.47 -15.19
N ARG A 249 -12.32 6.91 -14.61
CA ARG A 249 -10.95 7.39 -14.76
C ARG A 249 -10.12 6.33 -15.43
N LEU A 250 -9.28 6.75 -16.37
CA LEU A 250 -8.25 5.94 -16.98
C LEU A 250 -6.92 6.67 -16.77
N GLY A 251 -5.98 6.02 -16.14
CA GLY A 251 -4.68 6.57 -15.79
C GLY A 251 -3.54 5.61 -16.13
N TYR A 252 -2.37 6.20 -16.24
CA TYR A 252 -1.10 5.52 -16.30
C TYR A 252 -0.24 6.00 -15.12
N LYS A 253 0.12 5.05 -14.26
CA LYS A 253 0.95 5.28 -13.07
C LYS A 253 2.35 4.77 -13.33
N ARG A 254 3.36 5.56 -12.96
CA ARG A 254 4.76 5.17 -13.01
C ARG A 254 5.44 5.37 -11.65
N VAL A 255 6.19 4.36 -11.23
CA VAL A 255 7.06 4.39 -10.06
C VAL A 255 8.44 4.90 -10.49
N PHE A 256 8.92 5.96 -9.87
CA PHE A 256 10.21 6.60 -10.17
C PHE A 256 11.29 6.21 -9.15
N ALA A 257 10.90 5.80 -7.95
CA ALA A 257 11.80 5.35 -6.91
C ALA A 257 11.10 4.39 -5.95
N GLY A 258 11.84 3.44 -5.38
CA GLY A 258 11.33 2.46 -4.44
C GLY A 258 10.78 1.20 -5.10
N GLU A 259 11.07 1.01 -6.38
CA GLU A 259 10.72 -0.19 -7.13
C GLU A 259 11.48 -1.45 -6.69
N GLU A 260 12.63 -1.28 -6.05
CA GLU A 260 13.49 -2.37 -5.60
C GLU A 260 13.64 -2.36 -4.06
N PRO A 261 12.63 -2.81 -3.28
CA PRO A 261 12.80 -2.92 -1.85
C PRO A 261 13.82 -4.00 -1.50
N VAL A 262 14.77 -3.69 -0.63
CA VAL A 262 15.82 -4.60 -0.21
C VAL A 262 15.50 -5.22 1.15
N TYR A 263 15.57 -6.54 1.23
CA TYR A 263 15.59 -7.30 2.47
C TYR A 263 17.03 -7.75 2.75
N ALA A 264 17.69 -7.10 3.70
CA ALA A 264 19.04 -7.42 4.11
C ALA A 264 19.07 -8.03 5.52
N TYR A 265 19.98 -8.93 5.74
CA TYR A 265 20.17 -9.58 7.05
C TYR A 265 21.65 -9.76 7.37
N SER A 266 21.93 -9.78 8.66
CA SER A 266 23.27 -9.99 9.21
C SER A 266 23.28 -11.16 10.18
N TYR A 267 24.44 -11.82 10.32
CA TYR A 267 24.68 -12.90 11.27
C TYR A 267 25.94 -12.60 12.10
N GLY A 268 25.79 -12.64 13.43
CA GLY A 268 26.89 -12.31 14.33
C GLY A 268 27.47 -10.91 14.15
N GLY A 269 26.66 -9.96 13.65
CA GLY A 269 27.08 -8.57 13.38
C GLY A 269 27.79 -8.38 12.03
N SER A 270 27.91 -9.41 11.21
CA SER A 270 28.46 -9.33 9.85
C SER A 270 27.33 -9.46 8.81
N PRO A 271 27.35 -8.67 7.70
CA PRO A 271 26.40 -8.86 6.61
C PRO A 271 26.43 -10.30 6.10
N ALA A 272 25.27 -10.96 6.04
CA ALA A 272 25.15 -12.35 5.65
C ALA A 272 24.46 -12.53 4.29
N GLY A 273 23.56 -11.62 3.91
CA GLY A 273 22.90 -11.66 2.62
C GLY A 273 21.88 -10.55 2.44
N SER A 274 21.37 -10.47 1.21
CA SER A 274 20.27 -9.57 0.88
C SER A 274 19.46 -10.14 -0.27
N TYR A 275 18.15 -9.89 -0.27
CA TYR A 275 17.24 -10.17 -1.37
C TYR A 275 16.60 -8.87 -1.82
N SER A 276 16.43 -8.73 -3.12
CA SER A 276 15.71 -7.62 -3.74
C SER A 276 14.71 -8.19 -4.73
N TYR A 277 13.51 -7.66 -4.71
CA TYR A 277 12.46 -8.01 -5.66
C TYR A 277 11.91 -6.72 -6.23
N ASP A 278 11.88 -6.65 -7.54
CA ASP A 278 11.33 -5.51 -8.23
C ASP A 278 9.81 -5.52 -8.10
N ILE A 279 9.24 -4.39 -7.74
CA ILE A 279 7.83 -4.10 -7.99
C ILE A 279 7.71 -3.49 -9.38
N ASP A 280 6.56 -3.61 -9.98
CA ASP A 280 6.33 -3.03 -11.30
C ASP A 280 6.55 -1.51 -11.28
N LYS A 281 7.10 -1.02 -12.39
CA LYS A 281 7.33 0.42 -12.58
C LYS A 281 6.13 1.11 -13.20
N ASP A 282 5.43 0.40 -14.05
CA ASP A 282 4.39 0.94 -14.91
C ASP A 282 3.08 0.20 -14.70
N TYR A 283 2.00 0.95 -14.48
CA TYR A 283 0.67 0.40 -14.23
C TYR A 283 -0.39 1.10 -15.06
N LEU A 284 -1.34 0.33 -15.54
CA LEU A 284 -2.62 0.83 -16.02
C LEU A 284 -3.59 0.93 -14.84
N HIS A 285 -4.27 2.06 -14.71
CA HIS A 285 -5.22 2.32 -13.62
C HIS A 285 -6.60 2.68 -14.16
N LEU A 286 -7.60 1.87 -13.82
CA LEU A 286 -9.00 2.11 -14.13
C LEU A 286 -9.78 2.30 -12.84
N THR A 287 -10.55 3.40 -12.75
CA THR A 287 -11.45 3.65 -11.61
C THR A 287 -12.87 3.92 -12.11
N LEU A 288 -13.84 3.30 -11.45
CA LEU A 288 -15.26 3.55 -11.61
C LEU A 288 -15.81 4.07 -10.31
N SER A 289 -16.46 5.21 -10.30
CA SER A 289 -17.03 5.79 -9.09
C SER A 289 -18.43 6.34 -9.32
N GLY A 290 -19.21 6.38 -8.24
CA GLY A 290 -20.54 6.98 -8.27
C GLY A 290 -20.89 7.58 -6.91
N THR A 291 -21.46 8.78 -6.93
CA THR A 291 -21.96 9.45 -5.74
C THR A 291 -23.46 9.62 -5.85
N LEU A 292 -24.16 9.29 -4.76
CA LEU A 292 -25.59 9.48 -4.62
C LEU A 292 -25.89 10.35 -3.41
N LYS A 293 -26.69 11.37 -3.61
CA LYS A 293 -27.23 12.22 -2.56
C LYS A 293 -28.45 11.52 -1.93
N LEU A 294 -28.30 11.03 -0.71
CA LEU A 294 -29.34 10.31 0.01
C LEU A 294 -30.34 11.25 0.68
N THR A 295 -29.84 12.33 1.27
CA THR A 295 -30.63 13.40 1.88
C THR A 295 -30.00 14.75 1.59
N LYS A 296 -30.55 15.84 2.15
CA LYS A 296 -29.95 17.18 2.01
C LYS A 296 -28.54 17.24 2.61
N ASN A 297 -28.27 16.45 3.64
CA ASN A 297 -27.05 16.50 4.44
C ASN A 297 -26.23 15.20 4.38
N LEU A 298 -26.71 14.16 3.69
CA LEU A 298 -26.04 12.86 3.61
C LEU A 298 -25.84 12.46 2.16
N SER A 299 -24.61 12.10 1.81
CA SER A 299 -24.28 11.47 0.53
C SER A 299 -23.47 10.19 0.73
N ALA A 300 -23.61 9.26 -0.20
CA ALA A 300 -22.82 8.04 -0.29
C ALA A 300 -22.05 8.04 -1.61
N THR A 301 -20.79 7.62 -1.55
CA THR A 301 -19.95 7.38 -2.73
C THR A 301 -19.50 5.94 -2.70
N ALA A 302 -19.62 5.24 -3.83
CA ALA A 302 -19.02 3.93 -4.05
C ALA A 302 -17.95 4.07 -5.14
N GLU A 303 -16.85 3.35 -5.00
CA GLU A 303 -15.75 3.33 -5.96
C GLU A 303 -15.21 1.92 -6.11
N GLY A 304 -14.89 1.53 -7.34
CA GLY A 304 -14.12 0.36 -7.69
C GLY A 304 -12.90 0.80 -8.47
N ALA A 305 -11.72 0.27 -8.14
CA ALA A 305 -10.49 0.55 -8.86
C ALA A 305 -9.75 -0.73 -9.18
N TRP A 306 -9.10 -0.75 -10.33
CA TRP A 306 -8.26 -1.82 -10.82
C TRP A 306 -6.94 -1.24 -11.29
N LEU A 307 -5.85 -1.78 -10.77
CA LEU A 307 -4.48 -1.45 -11.11
C LEU A 307 -3.80 -2.71 -11.64
N GLU A 308 -3.19 -2.62 -12.81
CA GLU A 308 -2.52 -3.73 -13.48
C GLU A 308 -1.13 -3.31 -13.92
N GLY A 309 -0.12 -3.98 -13.40
CA GLY A 309 1.26 -3.94 -13.84
C GLY A 309 1.63 -5.16 -14.66
N GLU A 310 2.92 -5.45 -14.79
CA GLU A 310 3.42 -6.65 -15.47
C GLU A 310 3.28 -7.89 -14.59
N HIS A 311 3.61 -7.78 -13.30
CA HIS A 311 3.65 -8.86 -12.31
C HIS A 311 2.76 -8.61 -11.11
N ASP A 312 2.31 -7.37 -10.90
CA ASP A 312 1.54 -6.94 -9.74
C ASP A 312 0.13 -6.48 -10.17
N ARG A 313 -0.87 -6.85 -9.37
CA ARG A 313 -2.27 -6.49 -9.60
C ARG A 313 -2.95 -6.05 -8.30
N GLU A 314 -3.80 -5.03 -8.39
CA GLU A 314 -4.63 -4.57 -7.29
C GLU A 314 -6.09 -4.39 -7.74
N LEU A 315 -7.02 -4.88 -6.96
CA LEU A 315 -8.45 -4.60 -7.06
C LEU A 315 -8.93 -3.97 -5.77
N LYS A 316 -9.63 -2.85 -5.87
CA LYS A 316 -10.15 -2.09 -4.74
C LYS A 316 -11.64 -1.87 -4.82
N ALA A 317 -12.33 -1.98 -3.70
CA ALA A 317 -13.71 -1.57 -3.53
C ALA A 317 -13.85 -0.67 -2.31
N ASP A 318 -14.62 0.40 -2.44
CA ASP A 318 -14.69 1.48 -1.48
C ASP A 318 -16.11 2.01 -1.32
N VAL A 319 -16.51 2.31 -0.10
CA VAL A 319 -17.74 3.02 0.22
C VAL A 319 -17.44 4.13 1.21
N LYS A 320 -17.90 5.34 0.89
CA LYS A 320 -17.76 6.53 1.72
C LYS A 320 -19.11 7.16 2.01
N LEU A 321 -19.33 7.54 3.26
CA LEU A 321 -20.45 8.37 3.70
C LEU A 321 -19.92 9.75 4.09
N ASN A 322 -20.56 10.79 3.57
CA ASN A 322 -20.33 12.17 3.96
C ASN A 322 -21.57 12.72 4.65
N TRP A 323 -21.37 13.36 5.78
CA TRP A 323 -22.43 13.99 6.55
C TRP A 323 -22.08 15.46 6.78
N ALA A 324 -22.89 16.35 6.20
CA ALA A 324 -22.81 17.79 6.39
C ALA A 324 -23.74 18.22 7.54
N PHE A 325 -23.21 18.95 8.52
CA PHE A 325 -23.95 19.48 9.67
C PHE A 325 -24.34 20.93 9.48
#